data_4e6cd11cb26ddd4fbc610400c80ec208
#
_entry.id   4e6cd11cb26ddd4fbc610400c80ec208
#
_cell.length_a   1.000
_cell.length_b   1.000
_cell.length_c   1.000
_cell.angle_alpha   90.00
_cell.angle_beta   90.00
_cell.angle_gamma   90.00
#
_symmetry.space_group_name_H-M   'P 1'
#
loop_
_entity.id
_entity.type
_entity.pdbx_description
1 polymer ?
#
loop_
_entity_poly.entity_id
_entity_poly.type
_entity_poly.pdbx_seq_one_letter_code
_entity_poly.pdbx_strand_id
1 'polypeptide(L)'
;MKKIKSILFPMLLMNMQLFATQTTLLNSTGNDLSPEMKTFYDMTLLDEAQAQLVHDQFGQKRPIPKNGGKTIEFRKFSSLAKALTPLTEGVTPNGNSLDVTTITATVKQFGDYIVMSDVLELTALDPVVLEATKLLGRQGGLTLDTVVRNILCAGTNVTYCPQIGTGGAETEVTSRSGLNTTSQLTVDVVQQVVAKLRAQNAPTIDGDYVAIIHPYVAYDLMRDPEWIDAHKYAQPDNLYTGEIGKIAGVRFVQTTEAKIWNDETCPVKTAAASGNPAVYYSVFATLFIADGAYGTTEVEGGGMQTFVKQKGSAGTADPLDQRSSVGWKALKTAEILMPNYLVRVESVSKRFSGTAKAN
;
A
#
# COMPACT_ATOMS: atom_id res chain seq x y z
N MET A 1 -83.06 11.60 -0.27
CA MET A 1 -82.14 10.42 -0.20
C MET A 1 -81.43 10.07 -1.52
N LYS A 2 -81.53 10.84 -2.61
CA LYS A 2 -80.83 10.52 -3.87
C LYS A 2 -79.50 11.25 -4.12
N LYS A 3 -79.14 12.23 -3.32
CA LYS A 3 -77.90 13.02 -3.53
C LYS A 3 -76.67 12.51 -2.75
N ILE A 4 -76.80 11.63 -1.76
CA ILE A 4 -75.72 11.11 -0.97
C ILE A 4 -75.01 9.91 -1.63
N LYS A 5 -75.73 9.17 -2.50
CA LYS A 5 -75.15 8.01 -3.20
C LYS A 5 -74.19 8.36 -4.35
N SER A 6 -74.26 9.58 -4.88
CA SER A 6 -73.44 9.97 -6.05
C SER A 6 -72.02 10.51 -5.65
N ILE A 7 -71.85 10.87 -4.40
CA ILE A 7 -70.59 11.43 -3.94
C ILE A 7 -69.66 10.33 -3.34
N LEU A 8 -70.23 9.25 -2.82
CA LEU A 8 -69.44 8.15 -2.22
C LEU A 8 -68.79 7.22 -3.27
N PHE A 9 -69.43 7.12 -4.47
CA PHE A 9 -68.95 6.23 -5.54
C PHE A 9 -67.63 6.71 -6.21
N PRO A 10 -67.44 8.02 -6.54
CA PRO A 10 -66.14 8.48 -7.05
C PRO A 10 -65.02 8.53 -6.00
N MET A 11 -65.33 8.69 -4.72
CA MET A 11 -64.33 8.63 -3.64
C MET A 11 -63.82 7.21 -3.40
N LEU A 12 -64.68 6.20 -3.58
CA LEU A 12 -64.24 4.79 -3.44
C LEU A 12 -63.37 4.34 -4.63
N LEU A 13 -63.61 4.89 -5.82
CA LEU A 13 -62.80 4.64 -7.02
C LEU A 13 -61.45 5.37 -6.97
N MET A 14 -61.36 6.54 -6.32
CA MET A 14 -60.09 7.22 -6.13
C MET A 14 -59.17 6.49 -5.11
N ASN A 15 -59.73 5.86 -4.11
CA ASN A 15 -58.94 5.07 -3.15
C ASN A 15 -58.41 3.73 -3.72
N MET A 16 -59.07 3.20 -4.75
CA MET A 16 -58.56 1.98 -5.42
C MET A 16 -57.37 2.26 -6.37
N GLN A 17 -57.19 3.50 -6.80
CA GLN A 17 -56.02 3.86 -7.62
C GLN A 17 -54.71 4.06 -6.78
N LEU A 18 -54.85 4.19 -5.45
CA LEU A 18 -53.67 4.23 -4.53
C LEU A 18 -52.97 2.87 -4.37
N PHE A 19 -53.59 1.81 -4.86
CA PHE A 19 -52.97 0.47 -4.90
C PHE A 19 -52.62 0.03 -6.34
N ALA A 20 -52.53 0.97 -7.28
CA ALA A 20 -51.92 0.66 -8.56
C ALA A 20 -50.46 0.31 -8.25
N THR A 21 -50.09 -0.92 -8.55
CA THR A 21 -48.74 -1.42 -8.49
C THR A 21 -47.80 -0.33 -8.99
N GLN A 22 -46.90 0.14 -8.12
CA GLN A 22 -45.80 0.99 -8.54
C GLN A 22 -45.01 0.22 -9.58
N THR A 23 -45.17 0.58 -10.83
CA THR A 23 -44.47 -0.03 -11.96
C THR A 23 -43.01 0.45 -12.06
N THR A 24 -42.64 1.39 -11.21
CA THR A 24 -41.25 1.80 -11.04
C THR A 24 -40.67 1.11 -9.80
N LEU A 25 -40.58 -0.20 -9.84
CA LEU A 25 -39.75 -0.95 -8.95
C LEU A 25 -38.29 -0.77 -9.46
N LEU A 26 -37.39 -0.41 -8.57
CA LEU A 26 -35.94 -0.36 -8.81
C LEU A 26 -35.40 -1.72 -9.26
N ASN A 27 -36.27 -2.74 -9.36
CA ASN A 27 -35.90 -4.07 -9.78
C ASN A 27 -37.09 -4.83 -10.37
N SER A 28 -37.11 -5.04 -11.66
CA SER A 28 -38.22 -5.78 -12.28
C SER A 28 -37.94 -7.26 -12.51
N THR A 29 -36.73 -7.77 -12.47
CA THR A 29 -36.45 -9.20 -12.70
C THR A 29 -34.98 -9.53 -12.41
N GLY A 30 -34.69 -9.91 -11.21
CA GLY A 30 -33.36 -10.39 -10.82
C GLY A 30 -32.83 -9.62 -9.61
N ASN A 31 -32.26 -10.35 -8.69
CA ASN A 31 -31.73 -9.87 -7.42
C ASN A 31 -30.43 -9.02 -7.56
N ASP A 32 -30.30 -8.26 -8.63
CA ASP A 32 -29.16 -7.37 -8.83
C ASP A 32 -29.53 -5.93 -8.47
N LEU A 33 -28.66 -5.28 -7.72
CA LEU A 33 -28.66 -3.84 -7.54
C LEU A 33 -28.77 -3.14 -8.89
N SER A 34 -29.53 -2.04 -8.98
CA SER A 34 -29.52 -1.24 -10.19
C SER A 34 -28.05 -0.89 -10.55
N PRO A 35 -27.73 -0.77 -11.84
CA PRO A 35 -26.38 -0.42 -12.26
C PRO A 35 -25.84 0.84 -11.59
N GLU A 36 -26.70 1.79 -11.29
CA GLU A 36 -26.37 3.04 -10.61
C GLU A 36 -25.94 2.83 -9.14
N MET A 37 -26.66 2.00 -8.39
CA MET A 37 -26.30 1.66 -7.01
C MET A 37 -24.99 0.87 -6.96
N LYS A 38 -24.80 -0.08 -7.86
CA LYS A 38 -23.55 -0.82 -7.98
C LYS A 38 -22.38 0.11 -8.26
N THR A 39 -22.55 1.04 -9.20
CA THR A 39 -21.53 2.05 -9.52
C THR A 39 -21.18 2.92 -8.30
N PHE A 40 -22.18 3.30 -7.51
CA PHE A 40 -21.98 4.08 -6.29
C PHE A 40 -21.15 3.31 -5.25
N TYR A 41 -21.44 2.04 -4.99
CA TYR A 41 -20.66 1.22 -4.08
C TYR A 41 -19.24 0.96 -4.59
N ASP A 42 -19.08 0.71 -5.89
CA ASP A 42 -17.78 0.53 -6.52
C ASP A 42 -16.91 1.79 -6.36
N MET A 43 -17.46 2.98 -6.61
CA MET A 43 -16.73 4.24 -6.43
C MET A 43 -16.33 4.46 -4.97
N THR A 44 -17.25 4.28 -4.03
CA THR A 44 -16.95 4.45 -2.59
C THR A 44 -15.86 3.49 -2.12
N LEU A 45 -15.88 2.25 -2.55
CA LEU A 45 -14.87 1.26 -2.19
C LEU A 45 -13.50 1.62 -2.79
N LEU A 46 -13.46 2.02 -4.06
CA LEU A 46 -12.22 2.39 -4.75
C LEU A 46 -11.60 3.65 -4.16
N ASP A 47 -12.40 4.67 -3.84
CA ASP A 47 -11.91 5.91 -3.23
C ASP A 47 -11.26 5.64 -1.86
N GLU A 48 -11.91 4.82 -1.01
CA GLU A 48 -11.34 4.44 0.29
C GLU A 48 -10.10 3.56 0.16
N ALA A 49 -10.03 2.72 -0.87
CA ALA A 49 -8.85 1.88 -1.13
C ALA A 49 -7.65 2.69 -1.63
N GLN A 50 -7.86 3.64 -2.54
CA GLN A 50 -6.78 4.45 -3.11
C GLN A 50 -6.07 5.29 -2.04
N ALA A 51 -6.81 5.79 -1.06
CA ALA A 51 -6.25 6.58 0.05
C ALA A 51 -5.21 5.81 0.89
N GLN A 52 -5.20 4.47 0.82
CA GLN A 52 -4.30 3.62 1.59
C GLN A 52 -3.08 3.11 0.79
N LEU A 53 -3.08 3.26 -0.53
CA LEU A 53 -2.02 2.75 -1.40
C LEU A 53 -0.84 3.74 -1.46
N VAL A 54 0.21 3.47 -0.70
CA VAL A 54 1.44 4.30 -0.68
C VAL A 54 2.59 3.59 -1.41
N HIS A 55 2.83 2.31 -1.12
CA HIS A 55 3.95 1.56 -1.67
C HIS A 55 3.80 1.19 -3.16
N ASP A 56 2.59 1.30 -3.72
CA ASP A 56 2.31 1.03 -5.14
C ASP A 56 2.54 2.24 -6.06
N GLN A 57 2.70 3.44 -5.49
CA GLN A 57 2.71 4.69 -6.27
C GLN A 57 3.97 4.86 -7.13
N PHE A 58 5.12 4.38 -6.66
CA PHE A 58 6.44 4.66 -7.22
C PHE A 58 7.00 3.51 -8.08
N GLY A 59 6.24 2.42 -8.21
CA GLY A 59 6.63 1.27 -9.02
C GLY A 59 6.30 1.43 -10.50
N GLN A 60 7.07 0.73 -11.35
CA GLN A 60 6.77 0.63 -12.76
C GLN A 60 5.53 -0.24 -12.96
N LYS A 61 4.42 0.34 -13.41
CA LYS A 61 3.16 -0.38 -13.63
C LYS A 61 3.15 -1.05 -15.01
N ARG A 62 3.01 -2.38 -15.02
CA ARG A 62 2.86 -3.17 -16.26
C ARG A 62 1.72 -4.16 -16.11
N PRO A 63 0.53 -3.86 -16.66
CA PRO A 63 -0.59 -4.79 -16.61
C PRO A 63 -0.35 -5.99 -17.54
N ILE A 64 -0.83 -7.18 -17.12
CA ILE A 64 -0.90 -8.36 -17.99
C ILE A 64 -2.18 -8.23 -18.83
N PRO A 65 -2.12 -8.37 -20.16
CA PRO A 65 -3.31 -8.33 -21.00
C PRO A 65 -4.30 -9.44 -20.61
N LYS A 66 -5.58 -9.18 -20.81
CA LYS A 66 -6.63 -10.17 -20.59
C LYS A 66 -6.34 -11.43 -21.39
N ASN A 67 -6.43 -12.60 -20.73
CA ASN A 67 -6.05 -13.91 -21.25
C ASN A 67 -4.54 -14.14 -21.49
N GLY A 68 -3.67 -13.25 -20.99
CA GLY A 68 -2.21 -13.37 -21.10
C GLY A 68 -1.52 -14.28 -20.07
N GLY A 69 -2.30 -15.06 -19.29
CA GLY A 69 -1.75 -15.94 -18.25
C GLY A 69 -1.65 -15.26 -16.89
N LYS A 70 -0.95 -15.90 -15.94
CA LYS A 70 -0.76 -15.43 -14.56
C LYS A 70 0.64 -14.88 -14.28
N THR A 71 1.54 -14.97 -15.24
CA THR A 71 2.94 -14.60 -15.09
C THR A 71 3.31 -13.52 -16.11
N ILE A 72 4.10 -12.56 -15.65
CA ILE A 72 4.76 -11.57 -16.51
C ILE A 72 6.26 -11.70 -16.34
N GLU A 73 6.98 -11.51 -17.44
CA GLU A 73 8.44 -11.47 -17.45
C GLU A 73 8.90 -10.02 -17.64
N PHE A 74 9.66 -9.53 -16.70
CA PHE A 74 10.40 -8.28 -16.83
C PHE A 74 11.79 -8.61 -17.36
N ARG A 75 12.15 -8.01 -18.49
CA ARG A 75 13.46 -8.19 -19.12
C ARG A 75 14.37 -7.03 -18.76
N LYS A 76 15.53 -7.35 -18.23
CA LYS A 76 16.59 -6.42 -17.91
C LYS A 76 17.78 -6.69 -18.81
N PHE A 77 18.30 -5.65 -19.43
CA PHE A 77 19.55 -5.68 -20.16
C PHE A 77 20.69 -5.24 -19.24
N SER A 78 21.77 -6.02 -19.21
CA SER A 78 22.99 -5.64 -18.52
C SER A 78 23.70 -4.52 -19.28
N SER A 79 24.27 -3.55 -18.54
CA SER A 79 25.09 -2.51 -19.16
C SER A 79 26.35 -3.12 -19.75
N LEU A 80 26.74 -2.67 -20.95
CA LEU A 80 27.96 -3.08 -21.59
C LEU A 80 29.19 -2.49 -20.86
N ALA A 81 30.30 -3.22 -20.87
CA ALA A 81 31.57 -2.72 -20.41
C ALA A 81 32.04 -1.53 -21.26
N LYS A 82 32.79 -0.61 -20.62
CA LYS A 82 33.35 0.53 -21.34
C LYS A 82 34.34 0.05 -22.44
N ALA A 83 34.18 0.52 -23.66
CA ALA A 83 35.09 0.25 -24.75
C ALA A 83 36.34 1.14 -24.68
N LEU A 84 37.31 0.76 -23.82
CA LEU A 84 38.50 1.56 -23.55
C LEU A 84 39.68 1.23 -24.49
N THR A 85 39.57 0.16 -25.25
CA THR A 85 40.63 -0.24 -26.19
C THR A 85 40.51 0.55 -27.49
N PRO A 86 41.53 1.33 -27.92
CA PRO A 86 41.54 2.02 -29.20
C PRO A 86 41.41 1.03 -30.37
N LEU A 87 40.68 1.40 -31.41
CA LEU A 87 40.55 0.61 -32.58
C LEU A 87 41.85 0.61 -33.39
N THR A 88 42.22 -0.55 -33.95
CA THR A 88 43.34 -0.67 -34.87
C THR A 88 42.82 -0.45 -36.29
N GLU A 89 43.47 0.39 -37.05
CA GLU A 89 43.12 0.68 -38.45
C GLU A 89 43.12 -0.60 -39.30
N GLY A 90 42.03 -0.83 -40.05
CA GLY A 90 41.88 -1.99 -40.92
C GLY A 90 41.51 -3.30 -40.22
N VAL A 91 41.33 -3.32 -38.88
CA VAL A 91 40.93 -4.52 -38.12
C VAL A 91 39.52 -4.34 -37.53
N THR A 92 38.62 -5.24 -37.89
CA THR A 92 37.28 -5.25 -37.34
C THR A 92 37.33 -5.82 -35.90
N PRO A 93 36.90 -5.07 -34.86
CA PRO A 93 36.86 -5.60 -33.49
C PRO A 93 35.77 -6.65 -33.31
N ASN A 94 35.96 -7.52 -32.32
CA ASN A 94 34.90 -8.45 -31.90
C ASN A 94 33.73 -7.68 -31.31
N GLY A 95 32.50 -8.02 -31.74
CA GLY A 95 31.28 -7.44 -31.16
C GLY A 95 31.00 -7.96 -29.72
N ASN A 96 30.34 -7.14 -28.92
CA ASN A 96 29.86 -7.55 -27.62
C ASN A 96 28.48 -8.23 -27.76
N SER A 97 28.20 -9.21 -26.89
CA SER A 97 26.87 -9.83 -26.74
C SER A 97 26.01 -9.03 -25.78
N LEU A 98 24.70 -9.05 -25.98
CA LEU A 98 23.72 -8.51 -25.04
C LEU A 98 23.29 -9.60 -24.06
N ASP A 99 23.52 -9.35 -22.78
CA ASP A 99 23.02 -10.21 -21.72
C ASP A 99 21.65 -9.74 -21.24
N VAL A 100 20.68 -10.65 -21.25
CA VAL A 100 19.31 -10.40 -20.82
C VAL A 100 18.99 -11.25 -19.59
N THR A 101 18.64 -10.59 -18.50
CA THR A 101 18.12 -11.26 -17.30
C THR A 101 16.61 -11.11 -17.28
N THR A 102 15.90 -12.22 -17.10
CA THR A 102 14.44 -12.24 -16.95
C THR A 102 14.06 -12.38 -15.49
N ILE A 103 13.13 -11.54 -15.03
CA ILE A 103 12.52 -11.61 -13.70
C ILE A 103 11.05 -11.92 -13.90
N THR A 104 10.59 -13.04 -13.34
CA THR A 104 9.20 -13.49 -13.48
C THR A 104 8.38 -13.11 -12.27
N ALA A 105 7.26 -12.42 -12.48
CA ALA A 105 6.28 -12.11 -11.45
C ALA A 105 5.00 -12.91 -11.66
N THR A 106 4.53 -13.58 -10.63
CA THR A 106 3.27 -14.35 -10.65
C THR A 106 2.20 -13.64 -9.86
N VAL A 107 1.10 -13.29 -10.53
CA VAL A 107 -0.02 -12.59 -9.91
C VAL A 107 -0.81 -13.51 -8.99
N LYS A 108 -1.11 -13.02 -7.77
CA LYS A 108 -1.94 -13.69 -6.77
C LYS A 108 -3.26 -12.96 -6.62
N GLN A 109 -4.29 -13.72 -6.26
CA GLN A 109 -5.62 -13.19 -6.02
C GLN A 109 -5.83 -13.00 -4.52
N PHE A 110 -6.30 -11.78 -4.16
CA PHE A 110 -6.67 -11.42 -2.80
C PHE A 110 -8.13 -10.99 -2.79
N GLY A 111 -8.81 -11.17 -1.66
CA GLY A 111 -10.18 -10.73 -1.49
C GLY A 111 -10.72 -11.14 -0.13
N ASP A 112 -11.75 -10.42 0.29
CA ASP A 112 -12.49 -10.71 1.53
C ASP A 112 -13.94 -10.26 1.38
N TYR A 113 -14.82 -10.73 2.26
CA TYR A 113 -16.23 -10.39 2.21
C TYR A 113 -16.87 -10.41 3.61
N ILE A 114 -17.90 -9.59 3.79
CA ILE A 114 -18.71 -9.51 5.01
C ILE A 114 -20.10 -10.05 4.67
N VAL A 115 -20.62 -10.92 5.54
CA VAL A 115 -21.99 -11.43 5.46
C VAL A 115 -22.85 -10.70 6.48
N MET A 116 -24.04 -10.28 6.06
CA MET A 116 -25.02 -9.60 6.90
C MET A 116 -26.33 -10.39 6.90
N SER A 117 -27.03 -10.41 8.04
CA SER A 117 -28.35 -11.02 8.13
C SER A 117 -29.44 -10.00 7.79
N ASP A 118 -30.58 -10.50 7.32
CA ASP A 118 -31.75 -9.69 7.02
C ASP A 118 -32.32 -8.95 8.24
N VAL A 119 -32.29 -9.61 9.41
CA VAL A 119 -32.72 -9.01 10.69
C VAL A 119 -31.84 -7.81 11.06
N LEU A 120 -30.51 -7.92 10.86
CA LEU A 120 -29.57 -6.83 11.12
C LEU A 120 -29.89 -5.63 10.20
N GLU A 121 -30.10 -5.89 8.92
CA GLU A 121 -30.40 -4.83 7.93
C GLU A 121 -31.73 -4.12 8.20
N LEU A 122 -32.72 -4.85 8.75
CA LEU A 122 -34.03 -4.30 9.12
C LEU A 122 -34.04 -3.58 10.46
N THR A 123 -33.17 -3.98 11.40
CA THR A 123 -33.17 -3.45 12.77
C THR A 123 -32.08 -2.42 13.03
N ALA A 124 -31.04 -2.36 12.20
CA ALA A 124 -29.97 -1.39 12.36
C ALA A 124 -30.44 0.04 12.07
N LEU A 125 -30.04 0.97 12.93
CA LEU A 125 -30.28 2.41 12.76
C LEU A 125 -29.39 3.00 11.66
N ASP A 126 -28.20 2.41 11.46
CA ASP A 126 -27.19 2.90 10.52
C ASP A 126 -27.24 2.13 9.20
N PRO A 127 -26.81 2.72 8.08
CA PRO A 127 -26.72 2.06 6.77
C PRO A 127 -25.55 1.04 6.75
N VAL A 128 -25.77 -0.15 7.33
CA VAL A 128 -24.75 -1.18 7.57
C VAL A 128 -24.00 -1.58 6.28
N VAL A 129 -24.72 -1.65 5.15
CA VAL A 129 -24.14 -2.02 3.84
C VAL A 129 -23.11 -0.98 3.39
N LEU A 130 -23.39 0.31 3.57
CA LEU A 130 -22.50 1.40 3.20
C LEU A 130 -21.24 1.41 4.07
N GLU A 131 -21.41 1.25 5.38
CA GLU A 131 -20.26 1.20 6.31
C GLU A 131 -19.40 -0.05 6.07
N ALA A 132 -20.02 -1.20 5.80
CA ALA A 132 -19.30 -2.42 5.41
C ALA A 132 -18.49 -2.22 4.13
N THR A 133 -19.04 -1.50 3.14
CA THR A 133 -18.32 -1.17 1.89
C THR A 133 -17.10 -0.31 2.14
N LYS A 134 -17.20 0.72 2.99
CA LYS A 134 -16.04 1.57 3.37
C LYS A 134 -14.97 0.79 4.11
N LEU A 135 -15.37 -0.04 5.08
CA LEU A 135 -14.42 -0.86 5.84
C LEU A 135 -13.68 -1.86 4.94
N LEU A 136 -14.40 -2.50 4.02
CA LEU A 136 -13.82 -3.41 3.03
C LEU A 136 -12.90 -2.67 2.04
N GLY A 137 -13.23 -1.44 1.66
CA GLY A 137 -12.39 -0.59 0.83
C GLY A 137 -11.04 -0.32 1.50
N ARG A 138 -11.07 0.14 2.75
CA ARG A 138 -9.84 0.36 3.54
C ARG A 138 -9.04 -0.92 3.72
N GLN A 139 -9.69 -2.02 4.09
CA GLN A 139 -9.03 -3.32 4.24
C GLN A 139 -8.36 -3.75 2.93
N GLY A 140 -9.06 -3.61 1.81
CA GLY A 140 -8.53 -3.97 0.50
C GLY A 140 -7.31 -3.15 0.12
N GLY A 141 -7.36 -1.82 0.30
CA GLY A 141 -6.22 -0.93 0.10
C GLY A 141 -5.03 -1.30 0.97
N LEU A 142 -5.23 -1.47 2.28
CA LEU A 142 -4.18 -1.89 3.22
C LEU A 142 -3.59 -3.26 2.86
N THR A 143 -4.43 -4.22 2.44
CA THR A 143 -3.98 -5.56 2.04
C THR A 143 -3.07 -5.49 0.82
N LEU A 144 -3.48 -4.77 -0.23
CA LEU A 144 -2.69 -4.62 -1.45
C LEU A 144 -1.38 -3.87 -1.19
N ASP A 145 -1.42 -2.81 -0.39
CA ASP A 145 -0.23 -2.05 0.01
C ASP A 145 0.74 -2.92 0.83
N THR A 146 0.22 -3.72 1.78
CA THR A 146 1.01 -4.65 2.59
C THR A 146 1.71 -5.72 1.73
N VAL A 147 1.04 -6.24 0.70
CA VAL A 147 1.64 -7.21 -0.24
C VAL A 147 2.85 -6.60 -0.96
N VAL A 148 2.68 -5.39 -1.51
CA VAL A 148 3.78 -4.67 -2.17
C VAL A 148 4.90 -4.37 -1.18
N ARG A 149 4.57 -3.80 -0.01
CA ARG A 149 5.51 -3.49 1.06
C ARG A 149 6.37 -4.68 1.45
N ASN A 150 5.75 -5.84 1.68
CA ASN A 150 6.47 -7.03 2.12
C ASN A 150 7.46 -7.53 1.07
N ILE A 151 7.15 -7.40 -0.22
CA ILE A 151 8.06 -7.72 -1.32
C ILE A 151 9.24 -6.73 -1.34
N LEU A 152 8.97 -5.43 -1.22
CA LEU A 152 10.02 -4.40 -1.17
C LEU A 152 10.93 -4.59 0.06
N CYS A 153 10.36 -4.92 1.21
CA CYS A 153 11.12 -5.20 2.44
C CYS A 153 11.90 -6.52 2.41
N ALA A 154 11.63 -7.42 1.46
CA ALA A 154 12.43 -8.62 1.25
C ALA A 154 13.73 -8.35 0.45
N GLY A 155 13.93 -7.14 -0.07
CA GLY A 155 15.14 -6.76 -0.81
C GLY A 155 16.42 -6.98 0.00
N THR A 156 17.51 -7.30 -0.70
CA THR A 156 18.82 -7.66 -0.11
C THR A 156 19.71 -6.45 0.18
N ASN A 157 19.44 -5.29 -0.42
CA ASN A 157 20.25 -4.09 -0.23
C ASN A 157 19.80 -3.36 1.05
N VAL A 158 20.42 -3.70 2.17
CA VAL A 158 20.07 -3.20 3.49
C VAL A 158 21.20 -2.31 4.01
N THR A 159 20.82 -1.23 4.66
CA THR A 159 21.73 -0.35 5.43
C THR A 159 21.18 -0.24 6.84
N TYR A 160 22.02 -0.47 7.83
CA TYR A 160 21.64 -0.32 9.24
C TYR A 160 22.11 1.05 9.73
N CYS A 161 21.29 1.73 10.52
CA CYS A 161 21.70 2.97 11.15
C CYS A 161 22.84 2.71 12.17
N PRO A 162 23.90 3.52 12.19
CA PRO A 162 25.00 3.33 13.13
C PRO A 162 24.55 3.54 14.57
N GLN A 163 25.26 2.95 15.51
CA GLN A 163 25.09 3.28 16.93
C GLN A 163 25.85 4.58 17.23
N ILE A 164 25.17 5.54 17.83
CA ILE A 164 25.80 6.80 18.26
C ILE A 164 26.19 6.65 19.73
N GLY A 165 27.50 6.60 19.99
CA GLY A 165 28.08 6.51 21.32
C GLY A 165 28.16 7.87 22.03
N THR A 166 28.64 7.85 23.27
CA THR A 166 28.90 9.07 24.06
C THR A 166 29.95 9.92 23.37
N GLY A 167 29.65 11.17 23.09
CA GLY A 167 30.55 12.09 22.38
C GLY A 167 30.40 12.06 20.85
N GLY A 168 29.37 11.42 20.29
CA GLY A 168 29.08 11.41 18.86
C GLY A 168 29.88 10.38 18.04
N ALA A 169 30.62 9.48 18.72
CA ALA A 169 31.32 8.40 18.01
C ALA A 169 30.33 7.43 17.39
N GLU A 170 30.47 7.18 16.10
CA GLU A 170 29.62 6.26 15.35
C GLU A 170 30.24 4.87 15.29
N THR A 171 29.43 3.86 15.54
CA THR A 171 29.82 2.45 15.39
C THR A 171 28.92 1.82 14.34
N GLU A 172 29.57 1.30 13.29
CA GLU A 172 28.83 0.64 12.20
C GLU A 172 28.13 -0.63 12.68
N VAL A 173 26.91 -0.85 12.20
CA VAL A 173 26.08 -2.02 12.53
C VAL A 173 25.88 -2.84 11.26
N THR A 174 26.09 -4.15 11.35
CA THR A 174 26.00 -5.08 10.22
C THR A 174 24.78 -6.00 10.28
N SER A 175 24.02 -5.96 11.37
CA SER A 175 22.84 -6.82 11.57
C SER A 175 21.74 -6.09 12.32
N ARG A 176 20.49 -6.52 12.13
CA ARG A 176 19.33 -5.95 12.83
C ARG A 176 19.44 -6.09 14.35
N SER A 177 19.91 -7.24 14.83
CA SER A 177 20.07 -7.49 16.27
C SER A 177 21.15 -6.60 16.93
N GLY A 178 22.07 -6.04 16.14
CA GLY A 178 23.08 -5.11 16.60
C GLY A 178 22.60 -3.67 16.77
N LEU A 179 21.41 -3.33 16.32
CA LEU A 179 20.84 -2.00 16.52
C LEU A 179 20.56 -1.74 18.00
N ASN A 180 20.50 -0.48 18.40
CA ASN A 180 20.10 -0.07 19.74
C ASN A 180 19.26 1.22 19.70
N THR A 181 18.90 1.75 20.87
CA THR A 181 18.08 2.96 20.98
C THR A 181 18.76 4.24 20.47
N THR A 182 20.07 4.20 20.18
CA THR A 182 20.80 5.32 19.57
C THR A 182 20.92 5.21 18.06
N SER A 183 20.56 4.05 17.47
CA SER A 183 20.59 3.79 16.03
C SER A 183 19.37 4.41 15.33
N GLN A 184 19.27 5.75 15.39
CA GLN A 184 18.20 6.52 14.79
C GLN A 184 18.50 6.85 13.32
N LEU A 185 17.47 7.15 12.54
CA LEU A 185 17.65 7.71 11.21
C LEU A 185 18.04 9.18 11.35
N THR A 186 19.24 9.53 10.89
CA THR A 186 19.79 10.89 10.89
C THR A 186 19.93 11.42 9.46
N VAL A 187 20.13 12.72 9.32
CA VAL A 187 20.36 13.36 8.01
C VAL A 187 21.65 12.81 7.36
N ASP A 188 22.68 12.51 8.14
CA ASP A 188 23.92 11.90 7.63
C ASP A 188 23.64 10.54 6.98
N VAL A 189 22.87 9.66 7.62
CA VAL A 189 22.48 8.36 7.04
C VAL A 189 21.69 8.55 5.73
N VAL A 190 20.81 9.55 5.66
CA VAL A 190 20.10 9.90 4.42
C VAL A 190 21.08 10.28 3.32
N GLN A 191 22.04 11.13 3.62
CA GLN A 191 23.09 11.55 2.66
C GLN A 191 23.95 10.37 2.21
N GLN A 192 24.34 9.46 3.11
CA GLN A 192 25.07 8.23 2.78
C GLN A 192 24.29 7.33 1.81
N VAL A 193 22.98 7.14 2.06
CA VAL A 193 22.11 6.35 1.16
C VAL A 193 21.98 7.00 -0.21
N VAL A 194 21.83 8.32 -0.26
CA VAL A 194 21.79 9.07 -1.53
C VAL A 194 23.11 8.95 -2.29
N ALA A 195 24.23 9.05 -1.60
CA ALA A 195 25.56 8.85 -2.19
C ALA A 195 25.70 7.43 -2.77
N LYS A 196 25.20 6.41 -2.05
CA LYS A 196 25.19 5.00 -2.49
C LYS A 196 24.34 4.82 -3.75
N LEU A 197 23.13 5.41 -3.81
CA LEU A 197 22.26 5.36 -4.99
C LEU A 197 22.92 6.07 -6.20
N ARG A 198 23.48 7.27 -5.99
CA ARG A 198 24.18 8.02 -7.05
C ARG A 198 25.42 7.29 -7.57
N ALA A 199 26.19 6.66 -6.69
CA ALA A 199 27.37 5.87 -7.09
C ALA A 199 26.97 4.68 -7.99
N GLN A 200 25.75 4.18 -7.86
CA GLN A 200 25.19 3.11 -8.69
C GLN A 200 24.48 3.63 -9.95
N ASN A 201 24.53 4.94 -10.22
CA ASN A 201 23.84 5.62 -11.32
C ASN A 201 22.32 5.36 -11.31
N ALA A 202 21.71 5.28 -10.11
CA ALA A 202 20.27 5.11 -9.96
C ALA A 202 19.55 6.39 -10.45
N PRO A 203 18.57 6.27 -11.38
CA PRO A 203 17.81 7.42 -11.86
C PRO A 203 16.85 7.91 -10.76
N THR A 204 16.56 9.22 -10.78
CA THR A 204 15.63 9.87 -9.86
C THR A 204 14.19 9.81 -10.39
N ILE A 205 13.21 9.86 -9.49
CA ILE A 205 11.79 10.00 -9.81
C ILE A 205 11.44 11.49 -9.72
N ASP A 206 11.09 12.12 -10.83
CA ASP A 206 10.76 13.56 -10.91
C ASP A 206 11.87 14.47 -10.32
N GLY A 207 13.13 14.07 -10.46
CA GLY A 207 14.31 14.84 -10.01
C GLY A 207 14.75 14.55 -8.57
N ASP A 208 13.99 13.80 -7.78
CA ASP A 208 14.31 13.42 -6.40
C ASP A 208 14.24 11.89 -6.24
N TYR A 209 14.87 11.35 -5.20
CA TYR A 209 14.58 10.00 -4.71
C TYR A 209 13.35 10.04 -3.79
N VAL A 210 12.68 8.92 -3.64
CA VAL A 210 11.53 8.82 -2.74
C VAL A 210 11.89 7.94 -1.55
N ALA A 211 11.59 8.42 -0.33
CA ALA A 211 11.74 7.63 0.89
C ALA A 211 10.36 7.42 1.53
N ILE A 212 9.96 6.16 1.71
CA ILE A 212 8.75 5.81 2.46
C ILE A 212 9.15 5.56 3.91
N ILE A 213 8.58 6.33 4.84
CA ILE A 213 8.99 6.39 6.23
C ILE A 213 7.79 6.24 7.18
N HIS A 214 8.03 5.59 8.34
CA HIS A 214 7.05 5.53 9.42
C HIS A 214 6.99 6.85 10.20
N PRO A 215 5.81 7.33 10.67
CA PRO A 215 5.69 8.59 11.42
C PRO A 215 6.59 8.68 12.66
N TYR A 216 6.87 7.57 13.34
CA TYR A 216 7.77 7.56 14.50
C TYR A 216 9.23 7.84 14.14
N VAL A 217 9.68 7.30 13.00
CA VAL A 217 11.04 7.56 12.48
C VAL A 217 11.12 8.97 11.92
N ALA A 218 10.07 9.44 11.27
CA ALA A 218 9.95 10.81 10.80
C ALA A 218 10.06 11.83 11.93
N TYR A 219 9.44 11.55 13.08
CA TYR A 219 9.56 12.37 14.28
C TYR A 219 11.03 12.47 14.76
N ASP A 220 11.77 11.35 14.77
CA ASP A 220 13.17 11.35 15.17
C ASP A 220 14.04 12.13 14.16
N LEU A 221 13.81 11.97 12.85
CA LEU A 221 14.51 12.69 11.79
C LEU A 221 14.27 14.20 11.85
N MET A 222 13.02 14.65 12.07
CA MET A 222 12.70 16.08 12.21
C MET A 222 13.32 16.73 13.44
N ARG A 223 13.80 15.97 14.41
CA ARG A 223 14.50 16.48 15.58
C ARG A 223 16.01 16.49 15.44
N ASP A 224 16.53 16.00 14.34
CA ASP A 224 17.96 16.08 14.03
C ASP A 224 18.36 17.56 13.90
N PRO A 225 19.44 18.00 14.57
CA PRO A 225 19.94 19.37 14.46
C PRO A 225 20.21 19.81 13.02
N GLU A 226 20.77 18.92 12.20
CA GLU A 226 21.05 19.22 10.79
C GLU A 226 19.76 19.42 9.98
N TRP A 227 18.70 18.66 10.27
CA TRP A 227 17.38 18.84 9.68
C TRP A 227 16.81 20.21 10.03
N ILE A 228 16.86 20.58 11.31
CA ILE A 228 16.34 21.85 11.80
C ILE A 228 17.11 23.02 11.16
N ASP A 229 18.43 22.92 11.07
CA ASP A 229 19.26 24.00 10.48
C ASP A 229 19.02 24.13 8.98
N ALA A 230 18.88 23.04 8.24
CA ALA A 230 18.57 23.08 6.81
C ALA A 230 17.21 23.76 6.54
N HIS A 231 16.19 23.50 7.36
CA HIS A 231 14.85 24.05 7.20
C HIS A 231 14.70 25.50 7.68
N LYS A 232 15.56 26.00 8.58
CA LYS A 232 15.55 27.41 8.98
C LYS A 232 15.83 28.37 7.80
N TYR A 233 16.61 27.91 6.82
CA TYR A 233 16.96 28.69 5.66
C TYR A 233 16.02 28.53 4.46
N ALA A 234 15.26 27.41 4.38
CA ALA A 234 14.51 27.07 3.19
C ALA A 234 13.08 27.65 3.16
N GLN A 235 12.30 27.51 4.19
CA GLN A 235 10.97 28.10 4.39
C GLN A 235 10.48 27.83 5.81
N PRO A 236 10.27 28.86 6.66
CA PRO A 236 9.83 28.67 8.05
C PRO A 236 8.39 28.12 8.18
N ASP A 237 7.55 28.27 7.17
CA ASP A 237 6.14 27.83 7.22
C ASP A 237 5.99 26.31 7.26
N ASN A 238 6.87 25.55 6.62
CA ASN A 238 6.80 24.08 6.59
C ASN A 238 7.04 23.46 7.97
N LEU A 239 7.79 24.13 8.84
CA LEU A 239 8.07 23.64 10.19
C LEU A 239 6.81 23.63 11.07
N TYR A 240 5.86 24.50 10.81
CA TYR A 240 4.61 24.63 11.56
C TYR A 240 3.49 23.71 11.04
N THR A 241 3.52 23.37 9.76
CA THR A 241 2.49 22.49 9.14
C THR A 241 2.76 21.01 9.35
N GLY A 242 3.95 20.64 9.85
CA GLY A 242 4.31 19.23 10.10
C GLY A 242 4.58 18.41 8.83
N GLU A 243 4.75 19.06 7.69
CA GLU A 243 5.23 18.41 6.48
C GLU A 243 6.68 17.99 6.63
N ILE A 244 7.03 16.77 6.23
CA ILE A 244 8.41 16.28 6.30
C ILE A 244 9.30 17.02 5.29
N GLY A 245 8.77 17.55 4.21
CA GLY A 245 9.53 18.23 3.17
C GLY A 245 10.52 17.32 2.44
N LYS A 246 11.60 17.90 1.90
CA LYS A 246 12.68 17.16 1.26
C LYS A 246 14.06 17.64 1.72
N ILE A 247 14.99 16.70 1.83
CA ILE A 247 16.39 16.96 2.18
C ILE A 247 17.31 16.09 1.34
N ALA A 248 18.49 16.60 0.99
CA ALA A 248 19.51 15.90 0.22
C ALA A 248 19.03 15.32 -1.14
N GLY A 249 17.94 15.85 -1.71
CA GLY A 249 17.33 15.32 -2.94
C GLY A 249 16.46 14.08 -2.70
N VAL A 250 15.93 13.91 -1.48
CA VAL A 250 14.98 12.86 -1.11
C VAL A 250 13.67 13.48 -0.69
N ARG A 251 12.57 13.04 -1.28
CA ARG A 251 11.19 13.37 -0.91
C ARG A 251 10.66 12.30 0.04
N PHE A 252 10.22 12.70 1.22
CA PHE A 252 9.70 11.79 2.23
C PHE A 252 8.19 11.65 2.14
N VAL A 253 7.72 10.39 2.13
CA VAL A 253 6.30 10.05 2.16
C VAL A 253 6.03 9.25 3.43
N GLN A 254 5.14 9.75 4.28
CA GLN A 254 4.76 9.06 5.51
C GLN A 254 3.67 8.03 5.29
N THR A 255 3.83 6.89 5.93
CA THR A 255 2.76 5.90 6.05
C THR A 255 2.84 5.17 7.39
N THR A 256 1.71 4.90 8.00
CA THR A 256 1.60 4.05 9.19
C THR A 256 1.87 2.59 8.87
N GLU A 257 1.76 2.22 7.59
CA GLU A 257 1.96 0.86 7.09
C GLU A 257 3.43 0.55 6.74
N ALA A 258 4.38 1.47 6.99
CA ALA A 258 5.80 1.14 6.85
C ALA A 258 6.17 -0.03 7.77
N LYS A 259 6.99 -0.98 7.26
CA LYS A 259 7.27 -2.25 7.96
C LYS A 259 7.93 -2.04 9.31
N ILE A 260 7.40 -2.72 10.30
CA ILE A 260 7.92 -2.79 11.67
C ILE A 260 8.20 -4.25 12.01
N TRP A 261 9.41 -4.53 12.47
CA TRP A 261 9.77 -5.83 13.05
C TRP A 261 9.80 -5.72 14.58
N ASN A 262 9.35 -6.76 15.26
CA ASN A 262 9.47 -6.93 16.70
C ASN A 262 9.48 -8.43 16.99
N ASP A 263 10.60 -9.06 16.62
CA ASP A 263 10.83 -10.49 16.70
C ASP A 263 12.24 -10.79 17.20
N GLU A 264 12.62 -12.06 17.22
CA GLU A 264 13.92 -12.54 17.67
C GLU A 264 15.12 -11.98 16.87
N THR A 265 14.88 -11.42 15.68
CA THR A 265 15.92 -10.77 14.87
C THR A 265 16.22 -9.33 15.32
N CYS A 266 15.36 -8.76 16.18
CA CYS A 266 15.45 -7.40 16.67
C CYS A 266 16.29 -7.31 17.95
N PRO A 267 16.80 -6.10 18.32
CA PRO A 267 17.56 -5.91 19.54
C PRO A 267 16.75 -6.24 20.79
N VAL A 268 17.37 -6.91 21.73
CA VAL A 268 16.72 -7.32 22.98
C VAL A 268 16.57 -6.12 23.92
N LYS A 269 15.32 -5.83 24.33
CA LYS A 269 14.99 -4.84 25.33
C LYS A 269 15.05 -5.42 26.74
N THR A 270 14.47 -6.62 26.92
CA THR A 270 14.48 -7.37 28.18
C THR A 270 14.74 -8.82 27.85
N ALA A 271 15.80 -9.39 28.43
CA ALA A 271 16.12 -10.79 28.22
C ALA A 271 15.01 -11.70 28.81
N ALA A 272 14.86 -12.89 28.23
CA ALA A 272 13.96 -13.89 28.76
C ALA A 272 14.35 -14.23 30.19
N ALA A 273 13.35 -14.26 31.09
CA ALA A 273 13.49 -14.70 32.48
C ALA A 273 12.50 -15.81 32.77
N SER A 274 12.67 -16.51 33.91
CA SER A 274 11.80 -17.62 34.28
C SER A 274 10.32 -17.21 34.25
N GLY A 275 9.58 -17.78 33.27
CA GLY A 275 8.15 -17.51 33.07
C GLY A 275 7.79 -16.32 32.15
N ASN A 276 8.77 -15.50 31.73
CA ASN A 276 8.52 -14.37 30.82
C ASN A 276 9.35 -14.49 29.53
N PRO A 277 8.75 -14.33 28.33
CA PRO A 277 9.47 -14.31 27.07
C PRO A 277 10.35 -13.04 26.96
N ALA A 278 11.37 -13.11 26.11
CA ALA A 278 12.16 -11.94 25.76
C ALA A 278 11.29 -10.84 25.12
N VAL A 279 11.60 -9.60 25.43
CA VAL A 279 10.97 -8.42 24.83
C VAL A 279 12.01 -7.76 23.92
N TYR A 280 11.61 -7.38 22.73
CA TYR A 280 12.50 -6.79 21.73
C TYR A 280 12.15 -5.32 21.48
N TYR A 281 13.13 -4.55 21.04
CA TYR A 281 12.87 -3.23 20.48
C TYR A 281 12.34 -3.36 19.06
N SER A 282 11.36 -2.55 18.70
CA SER A 282 10.84 -2.51 17.34
C SER A 282 11.81 -1.81 16.41
N VAL A 283 12.11 -2.44 15.29
CA VAL A 283 12.93 -1.92 14.21
C VAL A 283 12.03 -1.49 13.06
N PHE A 284 12.26 -0.30 12.54
CA PHE A 284 11.49 0.32 11.48
C PHE A 284 12.25 0.27 10.16
N ALA A 285 11.53 -0.05 9.08
CA ALA A 285 12.07 0.07 7.73
C ALA A 285 11.75 1.43 7.13
N THR A 286 12.77 2.09 6.59
CA THR A 286 12.62 3.21 5.66
C THR A 286 13.09 2.75 4.30
N LEU A 287 12.23 2.84 3.29
CA LEU A 287 12.53 2.39 1.92
C LEU A 287 12.91 3.58 1.06
N PHE A 288 14.15 3.62 0.58
CA PHE A 288 14.63 4.59 -0.40
C PHE A 288 14.52 3.98 -1.80
N ILE A 289 13.81 4.65 -2.68
CA ILE A 289 13.38 4.16 -3.97
C ILE A 289 13.89 5.10 -5.07
N ALA A 290 14.57 4.54 -6.06
CA ALA A 290 14.91 5.19 -7.31
C ALA A 290 13.96 4.73 -8.42
N ASP A 291 13.95 5.41 -9.56
CA ASP A 291 13.12 4.99 -10.70
C ASP A 291 13.54 3.61 -11.21
N GLY A 292 12.54 2.81 -11.60
CA GLY A 292 12.76 1.45 -12.09
C GLY A 292 13.25 0.45 -11.03
N ALA A 293 13.20 0.77 -9.72
CA ALA A 293 13.61 -0.12 -8.65
C ALA A 293 12.76 -1.38 -8.57
N TYR A 294 11.45 -1.26 -8.76
CA TYR A 294 10.50 -2.37 -8.71
C TYR A 294 9.37 -2.18 -9.72
N GLY A 295 8.73 -3.28 -10.06
CA GLY A 295 7.54 -3.31 -10.92
C GLY A 295 6.33 -3.83 -10.16
N THR A 296 5.18 -3.24 -10.41
CA THR A 296 3.89 -3.73 -9.94
C THR A 296 3.06 -4.21 -11.12
N THR A 297 2.36 -5.30 -10.92
CA THR A 297 1.61 -5.99 -11.98
C THR A 297 0.23 -6.34 -11.48
N GLU A 298 -0.74 -6.08 -12.34
CA GLU A 298 -2.11 -6.52 -12.21
C GLU A 298 -2.58 -7.10 -13.56
N VAL A 299 -3.64 -7.88 -13.56
CA VAL A 299 -4.24 -8.37 -14.80
C VAL A 299 -5.25 -7.33 -15.28
N GLU A 300 -5.24 -7.03 -16.58
CA GLU A 300 -6.22 -6.13 -17.19
C GLU A 300 -7.65 -6.60 -16.92
N GLY A 301 -8.46 -5.76 -16.27
CA GLY A 301 -9.77 -6.13 -15.74
C GLY A 301 -9.75 -6.93 -14.43
N GLY A 302 -8.58 -7.18 -13.85
CA GLY A 302 -8.38 -7.84 -12.56
C GLY A 302 -8.02 -6.89 -11.41
N GLY A 303 -8.16 -5.58 -11.61
CA GLY A 303 -8.05 -4.58 -10.54
C GLY A 303 -9.10 -4.84 -9.44
N MET A 304 -9.15 -3.95 -8.47
CA MET A 304 -10.08 -4.11 -7.35
C MET A 304 -11.53 -4.05 -7.82
N GLN A 305 -12.28 -5.14 -7.60
CA GLN A 305 -13.69 -5.29 -7.97
C GLN A 305 -14.52 -5.51 -6.73
N THR A 306 -15.68 -4.84 -6.66
CA THR A 306 -16.66 -4.99 -5.59
C THR A 306 -17.72 -6.01 -6.00
N PHE A 307 -18.10 -6.84 -5.07
CA PHE A 307 -19.18 -7.83 -5.23
C PHE A 307 -20.23 -7.59 -4.15
N VAL A 308 -21.39 -7.11 -4.57
CA VAL A 308 -22.55 -6.96 -3.68
C VAL A 308 -23.57 -8.00 -4.05
N LYS A 309 -23.89 -8.88 -3.12
CA LYS A 309 -24.91 -9.91 -3.23
C LYS A 309 -26.06 -9.57 -2.30
N GLN A 310 -27.20 -9.26 -2.89
CA GLN A 310 -28.44 -9.00 -2.13
C GLN A 310 -29.10 -10.30 -1.68
N LYS A 311 -30.09 -10.18 -0.80
CA LYS A 311 -31.00 -11.26 -0.41
C LYS A 311 -31.62 -11.89 -1.65
N GLY A 312 -31.72 -13.20 -1.68
CA GLY A 312 -32.24 -13.96 -2.81
C GLY A 312 -31.21 -14.27 -3.91
N SER A 313 -30.01 -13.72 -3.87
CA SER A 313 -28.97 -13.99 -4.87
C SER A 313 -28.25 -15.32 -4.68
N ALA A 314 -28.40 -15.98 -3.53
CA ALA A 314 -27.72 -17.24 -3.19
C ALA A 314 -28.47 -18.50 -3.68
N GLY A 315 -29.69 -18.38 -4.20
CA GLY A 315 -30.49 -19.49 -4.67
C GLY A 315 -30.68 -20.57 -3.60
N THR A 316 -30.45 -21.84 -3.93
CA THR A 316 -30.63 -22.97 -3.01
C THR A 316 -29.66 -23.00 -1.83
N ALA A 317 -28.58 -22.20 -1.85
CA ALA A 317 -27.65 -22.11 -0.71
C ALA A 317 -28.19 -21.27 0.45
N ASP A 318 -29.22 -20.44 0.21
CA ASP A 318 -29.98 -19.69 1.21
C ASP A 318 -31.47 -19.69 0.85
N PRO A 319 -32.19 -20.78 1.12
CA PRO A 319 -33.58 -20.96 0.70
C PRO A 319 -34.57 -19.96 1.34
N LEU A 320 -34.18 -19.32 2.43
CA LEU A 320 -35.00 -18.34 3.16
C LEU A 320 -34.58 -16.90 2.90
N ASP A 321 -33.60 -16.67 2.02
CA ASP A 321 -33.09 -15.36 1.63
C ASP A 321 -32.69 -14.47 2.83
N GLN A 322 -32.03 -15.09 3.83
CA GLN A 322 -31.69 -14.44 5.10
C GLN A 322 -30.31 -13.73 5.07
N ARG A 323 -29.53 -13.85 3.99
CA ARG A 323 -28.16 -13.33 3.91
C ARG A 323 -27.98 -12.38 2.74
N SER A 324 -27.27 -11.27 3.03
CA SER A 324 -26.66 -10.40 2.03
C SER A 324 -25.14 -10.37 2.25
N SER A 325 -24.35 -10.10 1.23
CA SER A 325 -22.90 -10.00 1.39
C SER A 325 -22.31 -8.92 0.50
N VAL A 326 -21.29 -8.26 1.04
CA VAL A 326 -20.43 -7.31 0.32
C VAL A 326 -19.02 -7.84 0.39
N GLY A 327 -18.28 -7.82 -0.70
CA GLY A 327 -16.91 -8.27 -0.75
C GLY A 327 -16.12 -7.58 -1.84
N TRP A 328 -14.80 -7.71 -1.77
CA TRP A 328 -13.88 -7.24 -2.80
C TRP A 328 -12.93 -8.35 -3.24
N LYS A 329 -12.38 -8.20 -4.42
CA LYS A 329 -11.40 -9.10 -5.00
C LYS A 329 -10.46 -8.31 -5.91
N ALA A 330 -9.16 -8.60 -5.83
CA ALA A 330 -8.16 -8.00 -6.70
C ALA A 330 -7.06 -9.01 -7.05
N LEU A 331 -6.43 -8.82 -8.19
CA LEU A 331 -5.26 -9.57 -8.65
C LEU A 331 -4.06 -8.63 -8.63
N LYS A 332 -3.06 -8.90 -7.77
CA LYS A 332 -1.89 -8.03 -7.58
C LYS A 332 -0.62 -8.82 -7.32
N THR A 333 0.49 -8.29 -7.78
CA THR A 333 1.83 -8.67 -7.35
C THR A 333 2.81 -7.53 -7.58
N ALA A 334 3.99 -7.63 -6.99
CA ALA A 334 5.12 -6.76 -7.23
C ALA A 334 6.41 -7.60 -7.30
N GLU A 335 7.45 -7.07 -7.93
CA GLU A 335 8.78 -7.68 -7.94
C GLU A 335 9.86 -6.60 -7.98
N ILE A 336 10.98 -6.87 -7.31
CA ILE A 336 12.14 -5.99 -7.31
C ILE A 336 12.90 -6.20 -8.62
N LEU A 337 12.93 -5.18 -9.47
CA LEU A 337 13.60 -5.24 -10.79
C LEU A 337 15.10 -4.98 -10.66
N MET A 338 15.46 -3.97 -9.88
CA MET A 338 16.83 -3.52 -9.65
C MET A 338 17.12 -3.46 -8.14
N PRO A 339 17.69 -4.51 -7.54
CA PRO A 339 18.01 -4.50 -6.10
C PRO A 339 18.89 -3.33 -5.66
N ASN A 340 19.76 -2.84 -6.55
CA ASN A 340 20.64 -1.71 -6.27
C ASN A 340 19.92 -0.35 -6.21
N TYR A 341 18.75 -0.23 -6.80
CA TYR A 341 17.95 1.00 -6.86
C TYR A 341 16.93 1.10 -5.72
N LEU A 342 16.86 0.06 -4.89
CA LEU A 342 16.05 0.02 -3.68
C LEU A 342 16.98 -0.19 -2.49
N VAL A 343 17.01 0.76 -1.57
CA VAL A 343 17.77 0.65 -0.32
C VAL A 343 16.81 0.63 0.84
N ARG A 344 16.86 -0.43 1.64
CA ARG A 344 16.13 -0.52 2.90
C ARG A 344 17.04 -0.06 4.05
N VAL A 345 16.67 1.01 4.72
CA VAL A 345 17.32 1.47 5.94
C VAL A 345 16.56 0.95 7.14
N GLU A 346 17.27 0.30 8.06
CA GLU A 346 16.70 -0.19 9.31
C GLU A 346 17.18 0.68 10.47
N SER A 347 16.22 1.21 11.23
CA SER A 347 16.47 2.12 12.34
C SER A 347 15.62 1.78 13.55
N VAL A 348 16.02 2.25 14.71
CA VAL A 348 15.30 2.13 15.97
C VAL A 348 14.89 3.52 16.42
N SER A 349 13.62 3.72 16.79
CA SER A 349 13.17 4.98 17.35
C SER A 349 13.48 5.05 18.84
N LYS A 350 14.12 6.13 19.28
CA LYS A 350 14.48 6.33 20.69
C LYS A 350 13.28 6.29 21.64
N ARG A 351 12.14 6.81 21.20
CA ARG A 351 10.96 6.96 22.03
C ARG A 351 9.92 5.87 21.84
N PHE A 352 9.78 5.37 20.63
CA PHE A 352 8.62 4.55 20.24
C PHE A 352 8.96 3.06 20.04
N SER A 353 10.22 2.70 19.86
CA SER A 353 10.62 1.30 19.61
C SER A 353 10.31 0.33 20.77
N GLY A 354 10.10 0.85 21.97
CA GLY A 354 9.74 0.03 23.12
C GLY A 354 8.24 -0.28 23.24
N THR A 355 7.39 0.34 22.42
CA THR A 355 5.92 0.24 22.49
C THR A 355 5.27 -0.07 21.16
N ALA A 356 5.95 0.19 20.03
CA ALA A 356 5.42 -0.12 18.71
C ALA A 356 5.26 -1.63 18.53
N LYS A 357 4.22 -2.03 17.81
CA LYS A 357 3.94 -3.43 17.49
C LYS A 357 4.35 -3.72 16.05
N ALA A 358 4.74 -4.96 15.78
CA ALA A 358 4.98 -5.44 14.42
C ALA A 358 3.68 -5.37 13.58
N ASN A 359 3.83 -5.14 12.28
CA ASN A 359 2.74 -5.06 11.32
C ASN A 359 2.98 -5.94 10.07
#